data_0764b94d942ea88d6acba39c0ec84c50
#
_entry.id   0764b94d942ea88d6acba39c0ec84c50
#
_cell.length_a   1.000
_cell.length_b   1.000
_cell.length_c   1.000
_cell.angle_alpha   90.00
_cell.angle_beta   90.00
_cell.angle_gamma   90.00
#
_symmetry.space_group_name_H-M   'P 1'
#
loop_
_entity.id
_entity.type
_entity.pdbx_description
1 polymer ?
#
loop_
_entity_poly.entity_id
_entity_poly.type
_entity_poly.pdbx_seq_one_letter_code
_entity_poly.pdbx_strand_id
1 'polypeptide(L)'
;GLLFCNTSFADSLRVVDGDTIKINGERIRFGGIDAPETNFWGKKQPCYLNEVEVFCGELSKEKLKEKIGSNPVSCEREKNKDRNGRTVAECFVNGESLSKFMVRTGYAFDYVRYSKKKYAQDEEYAKANKLGLWTMKFEYPWKWRKKIREENK
;
A
#
# COMPACT_ATOMS: atom_id res chain seq x y z
N GLY A 1 7.47 15.06 -43.56
CA GLY A 1 6.78 15.02 -42.32
C GLY A 1 7.55 14.25 -41.28
N LEU A 2 7.98 14.93 -40.26
CA LEU A 2 8.66 14.32 -39.12
C LEU A 2 7.66 13.48 -38.33
N LEU A 3 7.74 12.18 -38.52
CA LEU A 3 7.11 11.24 -37.64
C LEU A 3 7.90 11.23 -36.32
N PHE A 4 7.42 11.98 -35.37
CA PHE A 4 7.85 11.75 -34.01
C PHE A 4 7.19 10.46 -33.56
N CYS A 5 7.90 9.36 -33.68
CA CYS A 5 7.61 8.19 -32.89
C CYS A 5 7.87 8.56 -31.44
N ASN A 6 6.90 9.16 -30.80
CA ASN A 6 6.83 9.15 -29.37
C ASN A 6 6.54 7.71 -28.96
N THR A 7 7.55 6.87 -28.99
CA THR A 7 7.55 5.70 -28.18
C THR A 7 7.72 6.18 -26.74
N SER A 8 6.66 6.73 -26.19
CA SER A 8 6.55 6.73 -24.74
C SER A 8 6.46 5.27 -24.39
N PHE A 9 7.57 4.69 -23.98
CA PHE A 9 7.54 3.42 -23.29
C PHE A 9 6.64 3.66 -22.08
N ALA A 10 5.43 3.07 -22.10
CA ALA A 10 4.61 3.02 -20.92
C ALA A 10 5.51 2.51 -19.80
N ASP A 11 5.59 3.26 -18.71
CA ASP A 11 6.35 2.82 -17.56
C ASP A 11 5.90 1.43 -17.17
N SER A 12 6.87 0.53 -16.99
CA SER A 12 6.59 -0.80 -16.47
C SER A 12 6.24 -0.68 -15.00
N LEU A 13 4.95 -0.82 -14.68
CA LEU A 13 4.46 -0.72 -13.32
C LEU A 13 3.97 -2.08 -12.84
N ARG A 14 4.38 -2.45 -11.61
CA ARG A 14 3.89 -3.64 -10.93
C ARG A 14 3.51 -3.28 -9.49
N VAL A 15 2.35 -3.72 -9.06
CA VAL A 15 1.94 -3.61 -7.65
C VAL A 15 2.57 -4.78 -6.89
N VAL A 16 3.27 -4.47 -5.80
CA VAL A 16 3.94 -5.46 -4.94
C VAL A 16 3.05 -5.80 -3.75
N ASP A 17 2.59 -4.78 -3.05
CA ASP A 17 1.70 -4.86 -1.88
C ASP A 17 0.70 -3.71 -1.96
N GLY A 18 -0.21 -3.64 -1.01
CA GLY A 18 -1.15 -2.52 -0.91
C GLY A 18 -0.51 -1.17 -0.61
N ASP A 19 0.79 -1.14 -0.35
CA ASP A 19 1.56 0.07 -0.02
C ASP A 19 2.88 0.20 -0.78
N THR A 20 3.11 -0.67 -1.76
CA THR A 20 4.38 -0.73 -2.49
C THR A 20 4.15 -1.04 -3.96
N ILE A 21 4.76 -0.24 -4.83
CA ILE A 21 4.77 -0.48 -6.27
C ILE A 21 6.20 -0.54 -6.78
N LYS A 22 6.35 -1.04 -7.99
CA LYS A 22 7.62 -1.05 -8.70
C LYS A 22 7.41 -0.36 -10.04
N ILE A 23 8.17 0.70 -10.31
CA ILE A 23 8.13 1.42 -11.59
C ILE A 23 9.52 1.33 -12.22
N ASN A 24 9.59 0.71 -13.41
CA ASN A 24 10.85 0.53 -14.13
C ASN A 24 11.96 -0.09 -13.26
N GLY A 25 11.56 -1.06 -12.43
CA GLY A 25 12.48 -1.74 -11.52
C GLY A 25 12.75 -1.02 -10.20
N GLU A 26 12.33 0.21 -10.05
CA GLU A 26 12.46 0.95 -8.78
C GLU A 26 11.32 0.60 -7.83
N ARG A 27 11.66 0.08 -6.65
CA ARG A 27 10.67 -0.21 -5.60
C ARG A 27 10.34 1.06 -4.84
N ILE A 28 9.07 1.43 -4.83
CA ILE A 28 8.56 2.65 -4.19
C ILE A 28 7.59 2.26 -3.09
N ARG A 29 7.91 2.63 -1.87
CA ARG A 29 7.10 2.45 -0.67
C ARG A 29 6.26 3.70 -0.46
N PHE A 30 4.95 3.54 -0.32
CA PHE A 30 4.07 4.68 -0.03
C PHE A 30 4.32 5.14 1.41
N GLY A 31 4.71 6.40 1.58
CA GLY A 31 5.02 6.94 2.89
C GLY A 31 3.80 7.11 3.78
N GLY A 32 3.99 6.84 5.07
CA GLY A 32 2.98 7.12 6.10
C GLY A 32 1.81 6.16 6.17
N ILE A 33 1.75 5.14 5.34
CA ILE A 33 0.73 4.09 5.43
C ILE A 33 1.36 2.72 5.60
N ASP A 34 0.57 1.76 6.04
CA ASP A 34 0.99 0.37 6.17
C ASP A 34 -0.17 -0.54 5.77
N ALA A 35 0.09 -1.45 4.85
CA ALA A 35 -0.88 -2.43 4.39
C ALA A 35 -0.49 -3.83 4.87
N PRO A 36 -1.45 -4.75 5.00
CA PRO A 36 -1.12 -6.13 5.35
C PRO A 36 -0.14 -6.74 4.36
N GLU A 37 0.68 -7.64 4.86
CA GLU A 37 1.77 -8.24 4.10
C GLU A 37 1.28 -9.35 3.16
N THR A 38 1.75 -9.31 1.91
CA THR A 38 1.57 -10.43 0.97
C THR A 38 2.63 -11.51 1.20
N ASN A 39 3.81 -11.10 1.66
CA ASN A 39 4.90 -12.01 2.01
C ASN A 39 5.85 -11.31 2.98
N PHE A 40 5.89 -11.79 4.20
CA PHE A 40 6.85 -11.36 5.21
C PHE A 40 7.53 -12.59 5.79
N TRP A 41 8.83 -12.75 5.49
CA TRP A 41 9.59 -13.94 5.89
C TRP A 41 8.90 -15.25 5.47
N GLY A 42 8.34 -15.27 4.24
CA GLY A 42 7.66 -16.43 3.69
C GLY A 42 6.22 -16.62 4.15
N LYS A 43 5.67 -15.69 4.95
CA LYS A 43 4.32 -15.79 5.50
C LYS A 43 3.40 -14.71 4.93
N LYS A 44 2.15 -15.08 4.71
CA LYS A 44 1.08 -14.17 4.31
C LYS A 44 0.30 -13.73 5.53
N GLN A 45 0.02 -12.44 5.64
CA GLN A 45 -0.75 -11.93 6.77
C GLN A 45 -2.22 -12.35 6.66
N PRO A 46 -2.77 -13.06 7.67
CA PRO A 46 -4.17 -13.43 7.66
C PRO A 46 -5.04 -12.36 8.30
N CYS A 47 -6.29 -12.29 7.83
CA CYS A 47 -7.41 -11.64 8.52
C CYS A 47 -8.53 -12.65 8.60
N TYR A 48 -9.58 -12.35 9.38
CA TYR A 48 -10.68 -13.30 9.58
C TYR A 48 -12.02 -12.60 9.32
N LEU A 49 -12.77 -13.14 8.37
CA LEU A 49 -14.13 -12.71 8.08
C LEU A 49 -15.09 -13.84 8.53
N ASN A 50 -15.88 -13.56 9.57
CA ASN A 50 -16.77 -14.57 10.16
C ASN A 50 -16.02 -15.88 10.45
N GLU A 51 -14.87 -15.78 11.09
CA GLU A 51 -13.98 -16.89 11.46
C GLU A 51 -13.32 -17.63 10.29
N VAL A 52 -13.54 -17.15 9.05
CA VAL A 52 -12.87 -17.68 7.86
C VAL A 52 -11.59 -16.88 7.60
N GLU A 53 -10.47 -17.60 7.52
CA GLU A 53 -9.19 -16.99 7.20
C GLU A 53 -9.19 -16.46 5.76
N VAL A 54 -8.77 -15.21 5.60
CA VAL A 54 -8.51 -14.61 4.30
C VAL A 54 -7.13 -13.96 4.31
N PHE A 55 -6.46 -13.92 3.17
CA PHE A 55 -5.17 -13.24 3.05
C PHE A 55 -5.41 -11.78 2.71
N CYS A 56 -5.46 -10.95 3.74
CA CYS A 56 -5.82 -9.54 3.59
C CYS A 56 -4.77 -8.71 2.87
N GLY A 57 -3.50 -9.12 2.88
CA GLY A 57 -2.47 -8.50 2.06
C GLY A 57 -2.77 -8.61 0.57
N GLU A 58 -3.27 -9.77 0.14
CA GLU A 58 -3.70 -9.98 -1.26
C GLU A 58 -4.90 -9.08 -1.60
N LEU A 59 -5.84 -8.92 -0.68
CA LEU A 59 -7.00 -8.03 -0.89
C LEU A 59 -6.55 -6.57 -1.06
N SER A 60 -5.63 -6.11 -0.23
CA SER A 60 -5.08 -4.76 -0.32
C SER A 60 -4.31 -4.55 -1.62
N LYS A 61 -3.51 -5.53 -2.02
CA LYS A 61 -2.79 -5.52 -3.29
C LYS A 61 -3.74 -5.40 -4.48
N GLU A 62 -4.80 -6.22 -4.51
CA GLU A 62 -5.79 -6.19 -5.57
C GLU A 62 -6.56 -4.86 -5.61
N LYS A 63 -6.85 -4.29 -4.45
CA LYS A 63 -7.50 -2.97 -4.36
C LYS A 63 -6.64 -1.88 -4.99
N LEU A 64 -5.36 -1.88 -4.74
CA LEU A 64 -4.43 -0.94 -5.34
C LEU A 64 -4.30 -1.15 -6.85
N LYS A 65 -4.20 -2.41 -7.29
CA LYS A 65 -4.16 -2.75 -8.72
C LYS A 65 -5.41 -2.23 -9.45
N GLU A 66 -6.58 -2.45 -8.87
CA GLU A 66 -7.86 -1.99 -9.41
C GLU A 66 -7.88 -0.46 -9.51
N LYS A 67 -7.42 0.24 -8.46
CA LYS A 67 -7.39 1.71 -8.44
C LYS A 67 -6.47 2.28 -9.51
N ILE A 68 -5.31 1.71 -9.67
CA ILE A 68 -4.34 2.16 -10.68
C ILE A 68 -4.86 1.84 -12.09
N GLY A 69 -5.34 0.61 -12.30
CA GLY A 69 -5.78 0.17 -13.62
C GLY A 69 -4.69 0.36 -14.64
N SER A 70 -5.03 0.99 -15.76
CA SER A 70 -4.08 1.36 -16.82
C SER A 70 -3.68 2.85 -16.75
N ASN A 71 -4.03 3.55 -15.68
CA ASN A 71 -3.72 4.97 -15.54
C ASN A 71 -2.24 5.20 -15.23
N PRO A 72 -1.66 6.29 -15.73
CA PRO A 72 -0.30 6.65 -15.34
C PRO A 72 -0.24 7.04 -13.86
N VAL A 73 0.87 6.69 -13.23
CA VAL A 73 1.14 7.01 -11.82
C VAL A 73 2.26 8.03 -11.75
N SER A 74 2.05 9.12 -11.03
CA SER A 74 3.09 10.09 -10.72
C SER A 74 3.42 10.02 -9.24
N CYS A 75 4.70 10.19 -8.89
CA CYS A 75 5.15 10.08 -7.52
C CYS A 75 5.99 11.28 -7.09
N GLU A 76 5.70 11.80 -5.92
CA GLU A 76 6.52 12.79 -5.23
C GLU A 76 7.41 12.06 -4.23
N ARG A 77 8.70 11.93 -4.57
CA ARG A 77 9.65 11.18 -3.77
C ARG A 77 10.16 12.00 -2.60
N GLU A 78 10.28 11.35 -1.44
CA GLU A 78 10.96 11.96 -0.30
C GLU A 78 12.46 12.05 -0.59
N LYS A 79 13.11 13.03 0.03
CA LYS A 79 14.53 13.31 -0.17
C LYS A 79 15.41 12.14 0.24
N ASN A 80 15.08 11.48 1.36
CA ASN A 80 15.87 10.40 1.92
C ASN A 80 15.16 9.07 1.75
N LYS A 81 15.94 8.02 1.44
CA LYS A 81 15.44 6.66 1.46
C LYS A 81 15.17 6.22 2.89
N ASP A 82 14.32 5.20 3.04
CA ASP A 82 14.07 4.65 4.36
C ASP A 82 15.27 3.82 4.85
N ARG A 83 15.14 3.31 6.07
CA ARG A 83 16.15 2.50 6.75
C ARG A 83 16.58 1.25 5.96
N ASN A 84 15.68 0.74 5.09
CA ASN A 84 15.93 -0.43 4.25
C ASN A 84 16.39 -0.07 2.83
N GLY A 85 16.73 1.20 2.59
CA GLY A 85 17.19 1.67 1.29
C GLY A 85 16.10 1.82 0.24
N ARG A 86 14.82 1.78 0.64
CA ARG A 86 13.70 1.93 -0.30
C ARG A 86 13.41 3.39 -0.56
N THR A 87 13.02 3.70 -1.79
CA THR A 87 12.43 5.00 -2.12
C THR A 87 11.07 5.11 -1.44
N VAL A 88 10.85 6.21 -0.74
CA VAL A 88 9.56 6.53 -0.13
C VAL A 88 8.93 7.67 -0.90
N ALA A 89 7.65 7.57 -1.22
CA ALA A 89 6.97 8.59 -2.01
C ALA A 89 5.48 8.62 -1.71
N GLU A 90 4.86 9.75 -2.04
CA GLU A 90 3.42 9.81 -2.21
C GLU A 90 3.13 9.74 -3.71
N CYS A 91 2.29 8.79 -4.12
CA CYS A 91 1.99 8.55 -5.53
C CYS A 91 0.53 8.86 -5.83
N PHE A 92 0.27 9.25 -7.07
CA PHE A 92 -1.03 9.79 -7.47
C PHE A 92 -1.48 9.17 -8.79
N VAL A 93 -2.80 8.97 -8.90
CA VAL A 93 -3.50 8.64 -10.13
C VAL A 93 -4.58 9.70 -10.33
N ASN A 94 -4.56 10.37 -11.48
CA ASN A 94 -5.54 11.43 -11.79
C ASN A 94 -5.62 12.49 -10.66
N GLY A 95 -4.48 12.83 -10.05
CA GLY A 95 -4.42 13.82 -8.98
C GLY A 95 -4.85 13.33 -7.61
N GLU A 96 -5.28 12.07 -7.48
CA GLU A 96 -5.70 11.49 -6.21
C GLU A 96 -4.57 10.70 -5.57
N SER A 97 -4.29 10.97 -4.29
CA SER A 97 -3.27 10.26 -3.52
C SER A 97 -3.66 8.80 -3.33
N LEU A 98 -2.78 7.90 -3.76
CA LEU A 98 -2.98 6.47 -3.57
C LEU A 98 -2.90 6.09 -2.08
N SER A 99 -2.04 6.74 -1.31
CA SER A 99 -1.96 6.53 0.14
C SER A 99 -3.28 6.88 0.81
N LYS A 100 -3.81 8.05 0.53
CA LYS A 100 -5.10 8.49 1.06
C LYS A 100 -6.23 7.55 0.65
N PHE A 101 -6.28 7.17 -0.62
CA PHE A 101 -7.28 6.24 -1.15
C PHE A 101 -7.25 4.90 -0.42
N MET A 102 -6.06 4.32 -0.23
CA MET A 102 -5.93 3.03 0.42
C MET A 102 -6.39 3.06 1.88
N VAL A 103 -6.07 4.12 2.60
CA VAL A 103 -6.52 4.30 3.99
C VAL A 103 -8.03 4.56 4.05
N ARG A 104 -8.52 5.47 3.21
CA ARG A 104 -9.93 5.87 3.22
C ARG A 104 -10.88 4.73 2.81
N THR A 105 -10.43 3.83 1.96
CA THR A 105 -11.21 2.64 1.56
C THR A 105 -11.03 1.44 2.49
N GLY A 106 -10.18 1.57 3.51
CA GLY A 106 -10.01 0.56 4.54
C GLY A 106 -9.06 -0.58 4.18
N TYR A 107 -8.17 -0.39 3.20
CA TYR A 107 -7.22 -1.43 2.77
C TYR A 107 -5.78 -1.16 3.19
N ALA A 108 -5.54 -0.06 3.89
CA ALA A 108 -4.28 0.24 4.54
C ALA A 108 -4.57 1.08 5.79
N PHE A 109 -3.56 1.28 6.60
CA PHE A 109 -3.69 1.97 7.88
C PHE A 109 -2.75 3.16 7.93
N ASP A 110 -3.17 4.21 8.65
CA ASP A 110 -2.32 5.35 8.95
C ASP A 110 -1.17 4.86 9.85
N TYR A 111 0.04 4.89 9.32
CA TYR A 111 1.22 4.48 10.08
C TYR A 111 1.74 5.68 10.88
N VAL A 112 1.12 5.94 12.01
CA VAL A 112 1.29 7.17 12.81
C VAL A 112 2.76 7.47 13.10
N ARG A 113 3.57 6.45 13.35
CA ARG A 113 5.01 6.60 13.59
C ARG A 113 5.71 7.41 12.49
N TYR A 114 5.27 7.24 11.23
CA TYR A 114 5.87 7.89 10.06
C TYR A 114 4.99 8.98 9.46
N SER A 115 3.66 8.84 9.55
CA SER A 115 2.72 9.80 8.95
C SER A 115 2.51 11.04 9.80
N LYS A 116 2.76 10.95 11.11
CA LYS A 116 2.40 11.97 12.10
C LYS A 116 0.90 12.31 12.01
N LYS A 117 0.06 11.28 11.85
CA LYS A 117 -1.41 11.37 11.77
C LYS A 117 -1.93 12.01 10.46
N LYS A 118 -1.11 12.05 9.41
CA LYS A 118 -1.52 12.61 8.11
C LYS A 118 -2.81 11.99 7.57
N TYR A 119 -3.00 10.68 7.78
CA TYR A 119 -4.16 9.94 7.26
C TYR A 119 -5.15 9.53 8.35
N ALA A 120 -5.06 10.14 9.53
CA ALA A 120 -5.92 9.78 10.67
C ALA A 120 -7.41 9.98 10.38
N GLN A 121 -7.77 11.06 9.69
CA GLN A 121 -9.17 11.33 9.33
C GLN A 121 -9.68 10.32 8.30
N ASP A 122 -8.85 9.92 7.35
CA ASP A 122 -9.20 8.92 6.35
C ASP A 122 -9.41 7.55 7.00
N GLU A 123 -8.55 7.18 7.95
CA GLU A 123 -8.70 5.95 8.71
C GLU A 123 -9.97 5.94 9.54
N GLU A 124 -10.26 7.03 10.22
CA GLU A 124 -11.48 7.17 11.02
C GLU A 124 -12.73 7.03 10.15
N TYR A 125 -12.72 7.62 8.96
CA TYR A 125 -13.79 7.47 7.98
C TYR A 125 -13.99 6.01 7.59
N ALA A 126 -12.93 5.30 7.24
CA ALA A 126 -13.01 3.89 6.85
C ALA A 126 -13.53 3.03 8.01
N LYS A 127 -13.05 3.27 9.22
CA LYS A 127 -13.45 2.56 10.42
C LYS A 127 -14.92 2.79 10.74
N ALA A 128 -15.36 4.06 10.75
CA ALA A 128 -16.74 4.43 11.07
C ALA A 128 -17.73 3.84 10.06
N ASN A 129 -17.35 3.75 8.79
CA ASN A 129 -18.19 3.20 7.72
C ASN A 129 -17.97 1.71 7.47
N LYS A 130 -17.14 1.05 8.26
CA LYS A 130 -16.82 -0.38 8.15
C LYS A 130 -16.41 -0.77 6.73
N LEU A 131 -15.44 -0.04 6.18
CA LEU A 131 -14.94 -0.28 4.83
C LEU A 131 -13.75 -1.24 4.84
N GLY A 132 -13.65 -2.03 3.78
CA GLY A 132 -12.50 -2.92 3.55
C GLY A 132 -12.20 -3.83 4.73
N LEU A 133 -10.99 -3.77 5.24
CA LEU A 133 -10.53 -4.64 6.33
C LEU A 133 -11.23 -4.36 7.67
N TRP A 134 -11.88 -3.20 7.79
CA TRP A 134 -12.64 -2.86 9.02
C TRP A 134 -13.89 -3.73 9.22
N THR A 135 -14.27 -4.56 8.23
CA THR A 135 -15.31 -5.59 8.38
C THR A 135 -14.76 -6.90 8.96
N MET A 136 -13.45 -6.99 9.14
CA MET A 136 -12.75 -8.22 9.51
C MET A 136 -12.05 -8.08 10.85
N LYS A 137 -11.72 -9.21 11.47
CA LYS A 137 -10.72 -9.26 12.53
C LYS A 137 -9.35 -9.22 11.89
N PHE A 138 -8.50 -8.29 12.33
CA PHE A 138 -7.16 -8.15 11.80
C PHE A 138 -6.20 -7.70 12.91
N GLU A 139 -4.92 -7.89 12.66
CA GLU A 139 -3.86 -7.22 13.40
C GLU A 139 -3.31 -6.08 12.53
N TYR A 140 -2.91 -4.98 13.14
CA TYR A 140 -2.17 -3.96 12.40
C TYR A 140 -0.90 -4.58 11.81
N PRO A 141 -0.52 -4.26 10.57
CA PRO A 141 0.62 -4.91 9.92
C PRO A 141 1.90 -4.83 10.73
N TRP A 142 2.20 -3.68 11.34
CA TRP A 142 3.40 -3.51 12.17
C TRP A 142 3.40 -4.40 13.40
N LYS A 143 2.24 -4.65 14.00
CA LYS A 143 2.09 -5.57 15.14
C LYS A 143 2.26 -7.01 14.70
N TRP A 144 1.67 -7.37 13.57
CA TRP A 144 1.79 -8.71 13.03
C TRP A 144 3.25 -9.04 12.68
N ARG A 145 3.95 -8.10 12.00
CA ARG A 145 5.38 -8.27 11.69
C ARG A 145 6.22 -8.46 12.95
N LYS A 146 5.95 -7.68 13.99
CA LYS A 146 6.65 -7.81 15.28
C LYS A 146 6.46 -9.20 15.87
N LYS A 147 5.24 -9.71 15.86
CA LYS A 147 4.91 -11.05 16.33
C LYS A 147 5.66 -12.12 15.55
N ILE A 148 5.70 -12.01 14.21
CA ILE A 148 6.43 -12.97 13.36
C ILE A 148 7.93 -12.95 13.68
N ARG A 149 8.53 -11.76 13.85
CA ARG A 149 9.95 -11.67 14.24
C ARG A 149 10.23 -12.33 15.59
N GLU A 150 9.36 -12.13 16.55
CA GLU A 150 9.50 -12.72 17.89
C GLU A 150 9.37 -14.24 17.88
N GLU A 151 8.48 -14.79 17.06
CA GLU A 151 8.31 -16.23 16.88
C GLU A 151 9.53 -16.90 16.25
N ASN A 152 10.36 -16.14 15.55
CA ASN A 152 11.54 -16.64 14.80
C ASN A 152 12.87 -16.29 15.46
N LYS A 153 12.86 -15.93 16.73
CA LYS A 153 14.08 -15.72 17.52
C LYS A 153 14.64 -17.03 18.03
#